data_2fe724f8e46f47b7fc2d1b074d311db5
#
_entry.id   2fe724f8e46f47b7fc2d1b074d311db5
#
_cell.length_a   1.000
_cell.length_b   1.000
_cell.length_c   1.000
_cell.angle_alpha   90.00
_cell.angle_beta   90.00
_cell.angle_gamma   90.00
#
_symmetry.space_group_name_H-M   'P 1'
#
loop_
_entity.id
_entity.type
_entity.pdbx_description
1 polymer ?
#
loop_
_entity_poly.entity_id
_entity_poly.type
_entity_poly.pdbx_seq_one_letter_code
_entity_poly.pdbx_strand_id
1 'polypeptide(L)'
;MAVAIESVQPLIGSGVTLSSLTENRIINTVADYYNLTSQQLTGRIRTNQIAMARHIAMYLIRTLLDVPFLKIGALFGGKDHSTVMNAVKKVEKSLKVDEAIATAVDQLEKRLKKS
;
A
#
# COMPACT_ATOMS: atom_id res chain seq x y z
N MET A 1 33.15 11.59 1.34
CA MET A 1 32.61 11.22 1.67
C MET A 1 31.98 10.96 1.64
N ALA A 2 31.97 11.08 1.48
CA ALA A 2 31.29 10.54 1.80
C ALA A 2 30.56 10.46 1.72
N VAL A 3 30.62 10.71 1.49
CA VAL A 3 29.83 10.38 1.73
C VAL A 3 29.13 10.39 1.61
N ALA A 4 29.24 10.63 1.42
CA ALA A 4 28.48 10.39 1.64
C ALA A 4 27.76 10.57 1.49
N ILE A 5 27.99 10.84 1.30
CA ILE A 5 27.28 10.81 1.55
C ILE A 5 26.61 10.90 1.28
N GLU A 6 26.65 11.12 1.10
CA GLU A 6 26.04 10.89 1.31
C GLU A 6 25.28 10.80 1.21
N SER A 7 25.47 11.11 0.91
CA SER A 7 24.75 10.73 1.22
C SER A 7 24.04 10.74 1.22
N VAL A 8 24.28 11.18 1.11
CA VAL A 8 23.63 10.89 1.61
C VAL A 8 23.04 10.86 1.80
N GLN A 9 23.08 11.08 1.93
CA GLN A 9 22.58 10.75 2.46
C GLN A 9 22.10 10.59 3.00
N PRO A 10 22.35 10.78 3.18
CA PRO A 10 21.88 10.44 3.90
C PRO A 10 21.54 10.26 4.27
N LEU A 11 21.71 10.25 4.61
CA LEU A 11 21.37 9.73 5.19
C LEU A 11 21.05 9.36 5.68
N ILE A 12 21.16 9.23 6.07
CA ILE A 12 20.73 8.77 6.65
C ILE A 12 20.67 8.15 7.13
N GLY A 13 20.80 7.93 7.50
CA GLY A 13 20.76 7.34 8.05
C GLY A 13 20.34 6.50 8.54
N SER A 14 20.44 5.95 9.27
CA SER A 14 19.85 5.01 9.65
C SER A 14 18.58 4.80 9.89
N GLY A 15 17.97 4.98 10.61
CA GLY A 15 16.57 4.74 10.64
C GLY A 15 15.97 4.82 9.30
N VAL A 16 16.73 4.60 8.46
CA VAL A 16 16.44 4.67 7.10
C VAL A 16 15.30 3.83 6.64
N THR A 17 15.07 2.73 7.31
CA THR A 17 14.03 1.85 6.91
C THR A 17 12.68 2.51 6.81
N LEU A 18 12.36 3.40 7.72
CA LEU A 18 11.07 4.08 7.69
C LEU A 18 10.95 5.02 6.53
N SER A 19 12.04 5.66 6.15
CA SER A 19 12.00 6.62 5.08
C SER A 19 11.84 5.98 3.71
N SER A 20 12.05 4.68 3.58
CA SER A 20 11.90 4.00 2.31
C SER A 20 10.47 3.55 2.03
N LEU A 21 9.58 3.56 3.01
CA LEU A 21 8.21 3.11 2.82
C LEU A 21 7.33 4.28 2.41
N THR A 22 6.82 4.22 1.19
CA THR A 22 5.97 5.27 0.63
C THR A 22 4.68 4.67 0.09
N GLU A 23 3.71 5.52 -0.19
CA GLU A 23 2.46 5.09 -0.81
C GLU A 23 2.71 4.39 -2.14
N ASN A 24 3.60 4.96 -2.97
CA ASN A 24 3.93 4.36 -4.26
C ASN A 24 4.54 2.97 -4.10
N ARG A 25 5.39 2.81 -3.10
CA ARG A 25 5.99 1.51 -2.84
C ARG A 25 4.93 0.48 -2.46
N ILE A 26 3.97 0.87 -1.64
CA ILE A 26 2.88 -0.03 -1.26
C ILE A 26 2.06 -0.38 -2.49
N ILE A 27 1.70 0.61 -3.30
CA ILE A 27 0.93 0.37 -4.52
C ILE A 27 1.66 -0.59 -5.45
N ASN A 28 2.96 -0.34 -5.69
CA ASN A 28 3.75 -1.18 -6.57
C ASN A 28 3.88 -2.61 -6.04
N THR A 29 4.06 -2.75 -4.74
CA THR A 29 4.20 -4.07 -4.12
C THR A 29 2.91 -4.87 -4.23
N VAL A 30 1.77 -4.24 -3.97
CA VAL A 30 0.47 -4.90 -4.10
C VAL A 30 0.21 -5.27 -5.56
N ALA A 31 0.50 -4.36 -6.49
CA ALA A 31 0.31 -4.63 -7.92
C ALA A 31 1.16 -5.83 -8.33
N ASP A 32 2.42 -5.86 -7.92
CA ASP A 32 3.32 -6.95 -8.24
C ASP A 32 2.81 -8.29 -7.67
N TYR A 33 2.33 -8.27 -6.46
CA TYR A 33 1.81 -9.48 -5.81
C TYR A 33 0.64 -10.07 -6.59
N TYR A 34 -0.24 -9.22 -7.13
CA TYR A 34 -1.41 -9.67 -7.89
C TYR A 34 -1.17 -9.67 -9.40
N ASN A 35 0.07 -9.47 -9.82
CA ASN A 35 0.44 -9.51 -11.23
C ASN A 35 -0.29 -8.43 -12.05
N LEU A 36 -0.38 -7.25 -11.48
CA LEU A 36 -1.03 -6.08 -12.07
C LEU A 36 -0.01 -4.97 -12.25
N THR A 37 -0.36 -3.98 -13.09
CA THR A 37 0.43 -2.75 -13.15
C THR A 37 -0.10 -1.77 -12.11
N SER A 38 0.73 -0.81 -11.72
CA SER A 38 0.27 0.23 -10.80
C SER A 38 -0.87 1.03 -11.40
N GLN A 39 -0.87 1.22 -12.72
CA GLN A 39 -1.94 1.92 -13.40
C GLN A 39 -3.26 1.17 -13.33
N GLN A 40 -3.21 -0.16 -13.47
CA GLN A 40 -4.42 -0.96 -13.30
C GLN A 40 -4.95 -0.86 -11.88
N LEU A 41 -4.05 -0.88 -10.90
CA LEU A 41 -4.45 -0.84 -9.50
C LEU A 41 -5.08 0.50 -9.13
N THR A 42 -4.52 1.60 -9.61
CA THR A 42 -5.00 2.93 -9.25
C THR A 42 -6.05 3.49 -10.22
N GLY A 43 -6.31 2.78 -11.33
CA GLY A 43 -7.22 3.24 -12.37
C GLY A 43 -8.68 2.93 -12.11
N ARG A 44 -9.46 2.92 -13.19
CA ARG A 44 -10.92 2.75 -13.10
C ARG A 44 -11.42 1.36 -13.43
N ILE A 45 -10.51 0.46 -13.79
CA ILE A 45 -10.90 -0.90 -14.14
C ILE A 45 -11.48 -1.59 -12.91
N ARG A 46 -12.57 -2.34 -13.09
CA ARG A 46 -13.35 -2.89 -11.97
C ARG A 46 -13.55 -4.40 -12.02
N THR A 47 -12.52 -5.14 -12.35
CA THR A 47 -12.61 -6.58 -12.17
C THR A 47 -12.55 -6.90 -10.67
N ASN A 48 -13.08 -8.05 -10.28
CA ASN A 48 -13.06 -8.44 -8.87
C ASN A 48 -11.64 -8.51 -8.31
N GLN A 49 -10.72 -9.04 -9.09
CA GLN A 49 -9.33 -9.16 -8.66
C GLN A 49 -8.71 -7.79 -8.43
N ILE A 50 -8.93 -6.85 -9.36
CA ILE A 50 -8.37 -5.51 -9.23
C ILE A 50 -9.01 -4.76 -8.09
N ALA A 51 -10.32 -4.91 -7.91
CA ALA A 51 -11.02 -4.24 -6.81
C ALA A 51 -10.48 -4.72 -5.47
N MET A 52 -10.29 -6.03 -5.30
CA MET A 52 -9.74 -6.57 -4.06
C MET A 52 -8.32 -6.09 -3.82
N ALA A 53 -7.47 -6.13 -4.84
CA ALA A 53 -6.09 -5.66 -4.71
C ALA A 53 -6.06 -4.17 -4.33
N ARG A 54 -6.95 -3.38 -4.92
CA ARG A 54 -7.05 -1.95 -4.61
C ARG A 54 -7.45 -1.73 -3.16
N HIS A 55 -8.44 -2.48 -2.67
CA HIS A 55 -8.87 -2.37 -1.27
C HIS A 55 -7.73 -2.72 -0.31
N ILE A 56 -6.97 -3.75 -0.62
CA ILE A 56 -5.83 -4.15 0.19
C ILE A 56 -4.76 -3.07 0.19
N ALA A 57 -4.49 -2.47 -0.97
CA ALA A 57 -3.52 -1.36 -1.05
C ALA A 57 -3.97 -0.18 -0.18
N MET A 58 -5.24 0.19 -0.25
CA MET A 58 -5.77 1.26 0.59
C MET A 58 -5.63 0.95 2.07
N TYR A 59 -5.95 -0.29 2.45
CA TYR A 59 -5.81 -0.74 3.82
C TYR A 59 -4.36 -0.65 4.31
N LEU A 60 -3.41 -1.11 3.51
CA LEU A 60 -2.00 -1.08 3.88
C LEU A 60 -1.46 0.34 3.99
N ILE A 61 -1.85 1.23 3.07
CA ILE A 61 -1.44 2.63 3.15
C ILE A 61 -1.96 3.25 4.44
N ARG A 62 -3.21 2.97 4.78
CA ARG A 62 -3.80 3.51 6.00
C ARG A 62 -3.13 2.96 7.25
N THR A 63 -2.90 1.66 7.31
CA THR A 63 -2.38 1.04 8.53
C THR A 63 -0.88 1.20 8.71
N LEU A 64 -0.12 1.20 7.62
CA LEU A 64 1.34 1.29 7.72
C LEU A 64 1.85 2.72 7.71
N LEU A 65 1.18 3.62 7.01
CA LEU A 65 1.62 5.01 6.86
C LEU A 65 0.70 6.02 7.55
N ASP A 66 -0.46 5.57 8.01
CA ASP A 66 -1.46 6.42 8.68
C ASP A 66 -1.86 7.64 7.82
N VAL A 67 -2.04 7.40 6.53
CA VAL A 67 -2.42 8.44 5.59
C VAL A 67 -3.93 8.69 5.69
N PRO A 68 -4.39 9.96 5.66
CA PRO A 68 -5.82 10.25 5.73
C PRO A 68 -6.58 9.64 4.56
N PHE A 69 -7.82 9.22 4.80
CA PHE A 69 -8.65 8.61 3.77
C PHE A 69 -8.79 9.48 2.53
N LEU A 70 -8.90 10.79 2.73
CA LEU A 70 -9.05 11.72 1.60
C LEU A 70 -7.83 11.67 0.68
N LYS A 71 -6.64 11.64 1.26
CA LYS A 71 -5.41 11.56 0.49
C LYS A 71 -5.29 10.20 -0.20
N ILE A 72 -5.67 9.13 0.47
CA ILE A 72 -5.67 7.80 -0.15
C ILE A 72 -6.60 7.80 -1.36
N GLY A 73 -7.79 8.40 -1.23
CA GLY A 73 -8.71 8.48 -2.35
C GLY A 73 -8.11 9.17 -3.56
N ALA A 74 -7.35 10.23 -3.32
CA ALA A 74 -6.68 10.94 -4.41
C ALA A 74 -5.68 10.06 -5.14
N LEU A 75 -5.00 9.16 -4.42
CA LEU A 75 -4.03 8.23 -5.02
C LEU A 75 -4.70 7.19 -5.92
N PHE A 76 -5.97 6.93 -5.73
CA PHE A 76 -6.70 5.90 -6.47
C PHE A 76 -7.76 6.50 -7.40
N GLY A 77 -7.40 7.58 -8.06
CA GLY A 77 -8.25 8.14 -9.11
C GLY A 77 -9.33 9.08 -8.61
N GLY A 78 -9.13 9.68 -7.44
CA GLY A 78 -10.08 10.67 -6.93
C GLY A 78 -11.28 10.07 -6.22
N LYS A 79 -11.13 8.93 -5.58
CA LYS A 79 -12.19 8.34 -4.78
C LYS A 79 -12.45 9.20 -3.55
N ASP A 80 -13.71 9.29 -3.12
CA ASP A 80 -14.00 10.06 -1.92
C ASP A 80 -13.61 9.29 -0.66
N HIS A 81 -13.58 9.98 0.48
CA HIS A 81 -13.09 9.36 1.71
C HIS A 81 -14.02 8.25 2.21
N SER A 82 -15.32 8.35 1.93
CA SER A 82 -16.27 7.30 2.34
C SER A 82 -15.99 6.00 1.59
N THR A 83 -15.67 6.09 0.31
CA THR A 83 -15.33 4.92 -0.49
C THR A 83 -14.08 4.24 0.06
N VAL A 84 -13.06 5.03 0.40
CA VAL A 84 -11.82 4.50 0.96
C VAL A 84 -12.06 3.88 2.33
N MET A 85 -12.82 4.57 3.18
CA MET A 85 -13.13 4.08 4.52
C MET A 85 -13.85 2.74 4.44
N ASN A 86 -14.84 2.62 3.55
CA ASN A 86 -15.57 1.38 3.37
C ASN A 86 -14.67 0.25 2.87
N ALA A 87 -13.76 0.57 1.95
CA ALA A 87 -12.81 -0.41 1.43
C ALA A 87 -11.90 -0.93 2.55
N VAL A 88 -11.38 -0.03 3.38
CA VAL A 88 -10.53 -0.41 4.50
C VAL A 88 -11.28 -1.28 5.49
N LYS A 89 -12.52 -0.90 5.83
CA LYS A 89 -13.35 -1.71 6.74
C LYS A 89 -13.64 -3.08 6.17
N LYS A 90 -13.86 -3.16 4.87
CA LYS A 90 -14.13 -4.44 4.21
C LYS A 90 -12.92 -5.37 4.34
N VAL A 91 -11.71 -4.85 4.15
CA VAL A 91 -10.51 -5.64 4.33
C VAL A 91 -10.37 -6.10 5.78
N GLU A 92 -10.63 -5.19 6.74
CA GLU A 92 -10.56 -5.54 8.16
C GLU A 92 -11.49 -6.70 8.51
N LYS A 93 -12.71 -6.69 7.98
CA LYS A 93 -13.64 -7.79 8.20
C LYS A 93 -13.16 -9.07 7.52
N SER A 94 -12.66 -8.94 6.31
CA SER A 94 -12.20 -10.10 5.55
C SER A 94 -11.01 -10.79 6.20
N LEU A 95 -10.15 -10.02 6.88
CA LEU A 95 -9.01 -10.61 7.59
C LEU A 95 -9.42 -11.63 8.64
N LYS A 96 -10.63 -11.51 9.16
CA LYS A 96 -11.13 -12.40 10.21
C LYS A 96 -11.76 -13.67 9.66
N VAL A 97 -12.23 -13.66 8.41
CA VAL A 97 -13.02 -14.75 7.86
C VAL A 97 -12.47 -15.32 6.56
N ASP A 98 -11.55 -14.64 5.90
CA ASP A 98 -11.03 -15.07 4.61
C ASP A 98 -9.52 -15.28 4.71
N GLU A 99 -9.13 -16.56 4.73
CA GLU A 99 -7.73 -16.92 4.86
C GLU A 99 -6.87 -16.41 3.71
N ALA A 100 -7.43 -16.38 2.51
CA ALA A 100 -6.67 -15.93 1.34
C ALA A 100 -6.29 -14.45 1.50
N ILE A 101 -7.22 -13.63 1.99
CA ILE A 101 -6.94 -12.21 2.21
C ILE A 101 -5.97 -12.03 3.38
N ALA A 102 -6.16 -12.78 4.46
CA ALA A 102 -5.26 -12.70 5.60
C ALA A 102 -3.82 -13.07 5.19
N THR A 103 -3.68 -14.12 4.39
CA THR A 103 -2.38 -14.54 3.90
C THR A 103 -1.76 -13.49 2.99
N ALA A 104 -2.55 -12.92 2.08
CA ALA A 104 -2.05 -11.90 1.17
C ALA A 104 -1.55 -10.68 1.94
N VAL A 105 -2.33 -10.19 2.90
CA VAL A 105 -1.95 -9.03 3.70
C VAL A 105 -0.67 -9.34 4.49
N ASP A 106 -0.58 -10.51 5.09
CA ASP A 106 0.60 -10.89 5.85
C ASP A 106 1.85 -10.93 4.96
N GLN A 107 1.75 -11.53 3.79
CA GLN A 107 2.87 -11.60 2.86
C GLN A 107 3.29 -10.23 2.36
N LEU A 108 2.31 -9.37 2.08
CA LEU A 108 2.59 -8.02 1.63
C LEU A 108 3.27 -7.20 2.72
N GLU A 109 2.80 -7.31 3.96
CA GLU A 109 3.43 -6.61 5.08
C GLU A 109 4.87 -7.06 5.25
N LYS A 110 5.13 -8.35 5.13
CA LYS A 110 6.48 -8.86 5.26
C LYS A 110 7.39 -8.33 4.16
N ARG A 111 6.90 -8.28 2.93
CA ARG A 111 7.67 -7.71 1.82
C ARG A 111 7.99 -6.24 2.04
N LEU A 112 7.02 -5.50 2.52
CA LEU A 112 7.19 -4.06 2.73
C LEU A 112 8.14 -3.76 3.89
N LYS A 113 8.13 -4.58 4.91
CA LYS A 113 8.99 -4.38 6.08
C LYS A 113 10.43 -4.82 5.85
N LYS A 114 10.65 -5.66 4.86
CA LYS A 114 11.97 -6.21 4.62
C LYS A 114 12.91 -5.29 3.87
N SER A 115 12.46 -4.25 3.33
CA SER A 115 13.35 -3.43 2.50
C SER A 115 14.07 -2.31 3.20
#